data_81b07ad9d858c87f00640e4a213d5f81
#
_entry.id   81b07ad9d858c87f00640e4a213d5f81
#
_cell.length_a   1.000
_cell.length_b   1.000
_cell.length_c   1.000
_cell.angle_alpha   90.00
_cell.angle_beta   90.00
_cell.angle_gamma   90.00
#
_symmetry.space_group_name_H-M   'P 1'
#
loop_
_entity.id
_entity.type
_entity.pdbx_description
1 polymer ?
#
loop_
_entity_poly.entity_id
_entity_poly.type
_entity_poly.pdbx_seq_one_letter_code
_entity_poly.pdbx_strand_id
1 'polypeptide(L)'
;MSSLQIDPDEVFYPSLPSGRPDTLPAYKIFRYPSTQLTVPVFQAHWAKGTPLLIEGVLENFEIEWTPDYFIREYGTQSCIVVECQTETNKRVTVGDFFRQFGRYDNRQPVGSSGDNADGGGGGSGLGPGTWKLKDWPPSTDFKAAFPELYDDFSQAVPIPSYVRRDGTLNIASHFPKNTVAPDLGPKMYNAMASSDQKGSKGSTRLHMDMADALNIMTYAANAPDGSPGCAAWDLFRCEDSDKLRTFLKERFRNIFQHDPIHSQQVYLDYELRKELWEKYQVRSYRVYQRPGEAIFIPAGVAHQVVNLADCIKVAIDFRTKSEQGLEGRRVAVAVYDVVCVVILFPAGGAAAEATVKGPPQC
;
A
#
# COMPACT_ATOMS: atom_id res chain seq x y z
N MET A 1 -12.72 23.41 20.21
CA MET A 1 -13.35 22.67 19.10
C MET A 1 -13.51 21.26 19.57
N SER A 2 -14.73 20.73 19.66
CA SER A 2 -14.99 19.37 20.15
C SER A 2 -14.37 18.38 19.16
N SER A 3 -13.40 17.61 19.61
CA SER A 3 -12.97 16.42 18.91
C SER A 3 -14.20 15.54 18.73
N LEU A 4 -14.64 15.34 17.48
CA LEU A 4 -15.60 14.28 17.16
C LEU A 4 -14.97 12.97 17.66
N GLN A 5 -15.41 12.50 18.81
CA GLN A 5 -15.07 11.17 19.29
C GLN A 5 -15.73 10.19 18.31
N ILE A 6 -14.95 9.69 17.35
CA ILE A 6 -15.36 8.54 16.53
C ILE A 6 -15.29 7.35 17.48
N ASP A 7 -16.44 6.71 17.72
CA ASP A 7 -16.46 5.41 18.37
C ASP A 7 -15.70 4.42 17.46
N PRO A 8 -14.59 3.87 17.89
CA PRO A 8 -13.79 2.94 17.06
C PRO A 8 -14.56 1.68 16.70
N ASP A 9 -15.64 1.36 17.40
CA ASP A 9 -16.46 0.16 17.17
C ASP A 9 -17.78 0.46 16.43
N GLU A 10 -18.05 1.73 16.12
CA GLU A 10 -19.18 2.14 15.30
C GLU A 10 -19.19 1.39 13.97
N VAL A 11 -20.32 0.75 13.66
CA VAL A 11 -20.52 0.09 12.36
C VAL A 11 -20.83 1.16 11.31
N PHE A 12 -20.03 1.17 10.28
CA PHE A 12 -20.10 2.14 9.19
C PHE A 12 -20.20 1.41 7.85
N TYR A 13 -20.95 1.95 6.92
CA TYR A 13 -21.06 1.47 5.55
C TYR A 13 -20.49 2.54 4.63
N PRO A 14 -19.26 2.34 4.09
CA PRO A 14 -18.64 3.32 3.21
C PRO A 14 -19.39 3.44 1.89
N SER A 15 -19.31 4.60 1.26
CA SER A 15 -19.91 4.83 -0.06
C SER A 15 -18.80 4.98 -1.11
N LEU A 16 -19.02 4.36 -2.29
CA LEU A 16 -18.20 4.60 -3.45
C LEU A 16 -18.31 6.07 -3.91
N PRO A 17 -17.34 6.57 -4.70
CA PRO A 17 -17.46 7.91 -5.29
C PRO A 17 -18.71 8.14 -6.14
N SER A 18 -19.27 7.07 -6.73
CA SER A 18 -20.57 7.08 -7.41
C SER A 18 -21.79 7.29 -6.48
N GLY A 19 -21.56 7.35 -5.16
CA GLY A 19 -22.63 7.44 -4.14
C GLY A 19 -23.27 6.11 -3.76
N ARG A 20 -22.93 5.01 -4.44
CA ARG A 20 -23.46 3.67 -4.08
C ARG A 20 -22.82 3.20 -2.77
N PRO A 21 -23.62 2.81 -1.74
CA PRO A 21 -23.07 2.30 -0.49
C PRO A 21 -22.39 0.93 -0.71
N ASP A 22 -21.32 0.67 0.03
CA ASP A 22 -20.81 -0.70 0.21
C ASP A 22 -21.82 -1.45 1.10
N THR A 23 -21.98 -2.72 0.86
CA THR A 23 -22.94 -3.56 1.59
C THR A 23 -22.32 -4.29 2.78
N LEU A 24 -20.99 -4.20 2.93
CA LEU A 24 -20.27 -4.79 4.05
C LEU A 24 -19.95 -3.72 5.10
N PRO A 25 -20.07 -4.08 6.39
CA PRO A 25 -19.71 -3.17 7.48
C PRO A 25 -18.18 -2.94 7.51
N ALA A 26 -17.79 -1.73 7.84
CA ALA A 26 -16.40 -1.32 7.94
C ALA A 26 -16.15 -0.51 9.21
N TYR A 27 -14.90 -0.34 9.57
CA TYR A 27 -14.47 0.66 10.54
C TYR A 27 -14.36 2.03 9.87
N LYS A 28 -14.71 3.07 10.61
CA LYS A 28 -14.57 4.45 10.15
C LYS A 28 -13.12 4.92 10.32
N ILE A 29 -12.48 5.35 9.23
CA ILE A 29 -11.13 5.92 9.26
C ILE A 29 -11.18 7.39 9.67
N PHE A 30 -10.19 7.84 10.48
CA PHE A 30 -10.00 9.25 10.78
C PHE A 30 -9.46 9.99 9.56
N ARG A 31 -10.06 11.16 9.27
CA ARG A 31 -9.70 12.01 8.14
C ARG A 31 -9.27 13.38 8.63
N TYR A 32 -8.18 13.90 8.09
CA TYR A 32 -7.67 15.23 8.39
C TYR A 32 -7.24 15.95 7.11
N PRO A 33 -7.57 17.24 6.94
CA PRO A 33 -6.88 18.06 5.96
C PRO A 33 -5.37 18.09 6.27
N SER A 34 -4.53 18.11 5.23
CA SER A 34 -3.06 18.15 5.38
C SER A 34 -2.60 19.30 6.28
N THR A 35 -3.28 20.44 6.20
CA THR A 35 -3.02 21.64 7.01
C THR A 35 -3.36 21.49 8.49
N GLN A 36 -4.15 20.50 8.88
CA GLN A 36 -4.56 20.24 10.27
C GLN A 36 -3.83 19.07 10.92
N LEU A 37 -3.08 18.28 10.14
CA LEU A 37 -2.30 17.18 10.68
C LEU A 37 -1.03 17.71 11.34
N THR A 38 -1.03 17.79 12.65
CA THR A 38 0.14 18.17 13.46
C THR A 38 0.83 16.92 14.02
N VAL A 39 2.11 17.05 14.42
CA VAL A 39 2.84 15.95 15.07
C VAL A 39 2.10 15.38 16.29
N PRO A 40 1.56 16.17 17.23
CA PRO A 40 0.80 15.63 18.34
C PRO A 40 -0.47 14.88 17.93
N VAL A 41 -1.20 15.36 16.92
CA VAL A 41 -2.40 14.69 16.39
C VAL A 41 -2.00 13.34 15.79
N PHE A 42 -0.95 13.33 14.95
CA PHE A 42 -0.42 12.09 14.38
C PHE A 42 -0.02 11.10 15.47
N GLN A 43 0.77 11.51 16.46
CA GLN A 43 1.23 10.65 17.54
C GLN A 43 0.07 10.03 18.35
N ALA A 44 -0.99 10.81 18.63
CA ALA A 44 -2.13 10.34 19.38
C ALA A 44 -2.89 9.18 18.70
N HIS A 45 -2.96 9.18 17.37
CA HIS A 45 -3.54 8.08 16.59
C HIS A 45 -2.54 6.95 16.35
N TRP A 46 -1.29 7.31 16.07
CA TRP A 46 -0.24 6.35 15.73
C TRP A 46 0.09 5.42 16.90
N ALA A 47 0.10 5.95 18.13
CA ALA A 47 0.27 5.15 19.33
C ALA A 47 -0.81 4.07 19.53
N LYS A 48 -1.95 4.20 18.87
CA LYS A 48 -3.06 3.22 18.88
C LYS A 48 -3.02 2.25 17.69
N GLY A 49 -2.02 2.36 16.80
CA GLY A 49 -1.97 1.57 15.57
C GLY A 49 -3.12 1.84 14.61
N THR A 50 -3.69 3.05 14.64
CA THR A 50 -4.86 3.41 13.84
C THR A 50 -4.44 4.02 12.51
N PRO A 51 -4.88 3.49 11.36
CA PRO A 51 -4.61 4.10 10.06
C PRO A 51 -5.30 5.45 9.94
N LEU A 52 -4.70 6.37 9.15
CA LEU A 52 -5.20 7.72 8.93
C LEU A 52 -5.34 8.00 7.44
N LEU A 53 -6.30 8.83 7.08
CA LEU A 53 -6.43 9.40 5.75
C LEU A 53 -6.25 10.92 5.82
N ILE A 54 -5.36 11.45 4.96
CA ILE A 54 -5.04 12.88 4.90
C ILE A 54 -5.49 13.41 3.55
N GLU A 55 -6.23 14.50 3.57
CA GLU A 55 -6.81 15.14 2.39
C GLU A 55 -6.02 16.38 1.97
N GLY A 56 -6.06 16.76 0.69
CA GLY A 56 -5.45 17.99 0.17
C GLY A 56 -3.92 17.93 0.04
N VAL A 57 -3.33 16.73 -0.07
CA VAL A 57 -1.86 16.60 -0.12
C VAL A 57 -1.29 17.10 -1.45
N LEU A 58 -2.06 17.05 -2.56
CA LEU A 58 -1.56 17.51 -3.87
C LEU A 58 -1.27 19.01 -3.93
N GLU A 59 -1.87 19.81 -3.05
CA GLU A 59 -1.58 21.25 -2.97
C GLU A 59 -0.11 21.55 -2.60
N ASN A 60 0.60 20.55 -2.06
CA ASN A 60 2.00 20.67 -1.68
C ASN A 60 2.98 20.20 -2.78
N PHE A 61 2.48 19.60 -3.88
CA PHE A 61 3.30 19.15 -4.99
C PHE A 61 3.50 20.28 -6.00
N GLU A 62 4.71 20.44 -6.53
CA GLU A 62 5.04 21.37 -7.60
C GLU A 62 4.91 20.71 -8.96
N ILE A 63 5.12 19.40 -9.04
CA ILE A 63 5.02 18.61 -10.28
C ILE A 63 3.63 17.94 -10.32
N GLU A 64 3.00 18.03 -11.49
CA GLU A 64 1.78 17.26 -11.77
C GLU A 64 2.12 15.81 -12.15
N TRP A 65 2.04 14.90 -11.22
CA TRP A 65 2.31 13.46 -11.44
C TRP A 65 1.16 12.80 -12.20
N THR A 66 1.04 13.13 -13.48
CA THR A 66 -0.02 12.67 -14.38
C THR A 66 0.54 11.75 -15.47
N PRO A 67 -0.30 10.97 -16.18
CA PRO A 67 0.13 10.19 -17.34
C PRO A 67 0.86 11.03 -18.37
N ASP A 68 0.38 12.24 -18.66
CA ASP A 68 0.99 13.14 -19.66
C ASP A 68 2.40 13.58 -19.25
N TYR A 69 2.61 13.87 -17.96
CA TYR A 69 3.95 14.15 -17.44
C TYR A 69 4.89 12.96 -17.68
N PHE A 70 4.50 11.74 -17.29
CA PHE A 70 5.34 10.56 -17.45
C PHE A 70 5.57 10.17 -18.91
N ILE A 71 4.60 10.42 -19.80
CA ILE A 71 4.76 10.21 -21.24
C ILE A 71 5.80 11.20 -21.81
N ARG A 72 5.73 12.46 -21.42
CA ARG A 72 6.62 13.51 -21.90
C ARG A 72 8.06 13.29 -21.42
N GLU A 73 8.25 13.06 -20.11
CA GLU A 73 9.59 13.00 -19.51
C GLU A 73 10.26 11.63 -19.67
N TYR A 74 9.49 10.56 -19.62
CA TYR A 74 10.01 9.18 -19.53
C TYR A 74 9.45 8.25 -20.61
N GLY A 75 8.67 8.75 -21.55
CA GLY A 75 7.87 7.94 -22.48
C GLY A 75 8.65 6.95 -23.33
N THR A 76 9.93 7.20 -23.63
CA THR A 76 10.80 6.32 -24.41
C THR A 76 11.51 5.25 -23.55
N GLN A 77 11.46 5.37 -22.24
CA GLN A 77 12.11 4.40 -21.34
C GLN A 77 11.43 3.04 -21.40
N SER A 78 12.26 1.98 -21.45
CA SER A 78 11.77 0.61 -21.37
C SER A 78 11.39 0.25 -19.95
N CYS A 79 10.24 -0.40 -19.78
CA CYS A 79 9.76 -0.89 -18.49
C CYS A 79 9.15 -2.29 -18.61
N ILE A 80 8.97 -2.95 -17.47
CA ILE A 80 8.26 -4.23 -17.38
C ILE A 80 6.89 -3.96 -16.76
N VAL A 81 5.85 -4.45 -17.44
CA VAL A 81 4.48 -4.46 -16.91
C VAL A 81 4.06 -5.87 -16.59
N VAL A 82 3.21 -6.02 -15.58
CA VAL A 82 2.68 -7.30 -15.12
C VAL A 82 1.17 -7.28 -15.28
N GLU A 83 0.61 -8.30 -15.90
CA GLU A 83 -0.84 -8.48 -15.94
C GLU A 83 -1.33 -8.95 -14.57
N CYS A 84 -2.32 -8.26 -13.99
CA CYS A 84 -2.71 -8.44 -12.58
C CYS A 84 -3.34 -9.80 -12.26
N GLN A 85 -4.01 -10.44 -13.23
CA GLN A 85 -4.71 -11.71 -13.02
C GLN A 85 -3.83 -12.92 -13.36
N THR A 86 -3.07 -12.85 -14.44
CA THR A 86 -2.25 -13.96 -14.97
C THR A 86 -0.79 -13.94 -14.49
N GLU A 87 -0.33 -12.78 -14.00
CA GLU A 87 1.07 -12.51 -13.61
C GLU A 87 2.06 -12.58 -14.78
N THR A 88 1.56 -12.52 -16.00
CA THR A 88 2.38 -12.49 -17.22
C THR A 88 3.15 -11.17 -17.28
N ASN A 89 4.45 -11.24 -17.52
CA ASN A 89 5.31 -10.07 -17.68
C ASN A 89 5.41 -9.70 -19.16
N LYS A 90 5.44 -8.38 -19.44
CA LYS A 90 5.68 -7.85 -20.77
C LYS A 90 6.62 -6.65 -20.71
N ARG A 91 7.51 -6.55 -21.68
CA ARG A 91 8.37 -5.37 -21.85
C ARG A 91 7.71 -4.41 -22.83
N VAL A 92 7.56 -3.16 -22.41
CA VAL A 92 6.96 -2.05 -23.19
C VAL A 92 7.71 -0.77 -22.88
N THR A 93 7.30 0.34 -23.46
CA THR A 93 7.76 1.66 -23.01
C THR A 93 6.83 2.25 -21.95
N VAL A 94 7.36 3.16 -21.14
CA VAL A 94 6.58 3.92 -20.16
C VAL A 94 5.43 4.67 -20.85
N GLY A 95 5.73 5.24 -22.03
CA GLY A 95 4.72 5.92 -22.84
C GLY A 95 3.61 4.98 -23.32
N ASP A 96 3.93 3.75 -23.75
CA ASP A 96 2.90 2.79 -24.17
C ASP A 96 1.99 2.39 -23.01
N PHE A 97 2.54 2.27 -21.80
CA PHE A 97 1.77 1.97 -20.61
C PHE A 97 0.81 3.12 -20.26
N PHE A 98 1.31 4.33 -20.11
CA PHE A 98 0.49 5.45 -19.65
C PHE A 98 -0.51 5.95 -20.70
N ARG A 99 -0.25 5.77 -22.01
CA ARG A 99 -1.24 6.10 -23.06
C ARG A 99 -2.52 5.26 -22.98
N GLN A 100 -2.50 4.18 -22.21
CA GLN A 100 -3.69 3.34 -22.00
C GLN A 100 -4.58 3.82 -20.82
N PHE A 101 -4.09 4.76 -20.01
CA PHE A 101 -4.87 5.25 -18.87
C PHE A 101 -6.13 5.97 -19.37
N GLY A 102 -7.27 5.64 -18.73
CA GLY A 102 -8.58 6.16 -19.10
C GLY A 102 -9.21 5.52 -20.35
N ARG A 103 -8.53 4.57 -21.01
CA ARG A 103 -9.05 3.87 -22.19
C ARG A 103 -9.55 2.49 -21.80
N TYR A 104 -10.81 2.37 -21.51
CA TYR A 104 -11.42 1.13 -21.02
C TYR A 104 -11.96 0.22 -22.13
N ASP A 105 -12.28 0.77 -23.31
CA ASP A 105 -12.99 0.08 -24.38
C ASP A 105 -12.26 -1.14 -24.97
N ASN A 106 -10.94 -1.17 -24.87
CA ASN A 106 -10.10 -2.24 -25.39
C ASN A 106 -9.67 -3.27 -24.33
N ARG A 107 -10.21 -3.20 -23.12
CA ARG A 107 -9.85 -4.09 -22.00
C ARG A 107 -10.90 -5.17 -21.80
N GLN A 108 -10.89 -6.19 -22.66
CA GLN A 108 -11.73 -7.37 -22.44
C GLN A 108 -11.25 -8.10 -21.17
N PRO A 109 -12.17 -8.60 -20.30
CA PRO A 109 -11.79 -9.45 -19.19
C PRO A 109 -11.11 -10.71 -19.73
N VAL A 110 -9.96 -11.09 -19.16
CA VAL A 110 -9.35 -12.40 -19.39
C VAL A 110 -10.33 -13.45 -18.86
N GLY A 111 -11.03 -14.14 -19.75
CA GLY A 111 -12.02 -15.16 -19.38
C GLY A 111 -13.21 -15.31 -20.33
N SER A 112 -13.42 -14.40 -21.27
CA SER A 112 -14.40 -14.62 -22.33
C SER A 112 -13.72 -15.37 -23.48
N SER A 113 -13.95 -16.67 -23.56
CA SER A 113 -13.61 -17.51 -24.72
C SER A 113 -14.26 -16.94 -26.00
N GLY A 114 -13.42 -16.34 -26.83
CA GLY A 114 -13.76 -15.87 -28.15
C GLY A 114 -12.50 -15.87 -28.99
N ASP A 115 -12.30 -16.99 -29.71
CA ASP A 115 -11.30 -17.09 -30.79
C ASP A 115 -11.56 -15.97 -31.80
N ASN A 116 -10.67 -14.98 -31.87
CA ASN A 116 -10.40 -14.18 -33.07
C ASN A 116 -9.14 -13.35 -32.83
N ALA A 117 -8.01 -14.01 -33.01
CA ALA A 117 -6.73 -13.35 -33.22
C ALA A 117 -6.53 -13.19 -34.73
N ASP A 118 -7.06 -12.11 -35.30
CA ASP A 118 -6.44 -11.49 -36.49
C ASP A 118 -7.06 -10.12 -36.74
N GLY A 119 -6.26 -9.06 -36.67
CA GLY A 119 -6.69 -7.71 -36.94
C GLY A 119 -5.55 -6.73 -36.72
N GLY A 120 -4.70 -6.54 -37.74
CA GLY A 120 -3.68 -5.49 -37.78
C GLY A 120 -4.31 -4.10 -37.64
N GLY A 121 -4.01 -3.46 -36.54
CA GLY A 121 -4.25 -2.05 -36.30
C GLY A 121 -3.16 -1.58 -35.33
N GLY A 122 -2.52 -0.44 -35.58
CA GLY A 122 -1.41 0.15 -34.81
C GLY A 122 -1.77 0.43 -33.34
N GLY A 123 -2.09 -0.65 -32.60
CA GLY A 123 -2.40 -0.65 -31.18
C GLY A 123 -1.11 -0.69 -30.36
N SER A 124 -1.09 0.03 -29.25
CA SER A 124 -0.06 -0.05 -28.22
C SER A 124 0.30 -1.51 -27.96
N GLY A 125 1.59 -1.81 -27.87
CA GLY A 125 2.09 -3.17 -27.70
C GLY A 125 1.60 -3.94 -26.46
N LEU A 126 0.67 -3.40 -25.64
CA LEU A 126 0.21 -3.97 -24.37
C LEU A 126 -0.76 -5.15 -24.56
N GLY A 127 -1.67 -5.09 -25.52
CA GLY A 127 -2.77 -6.06 -25.63
C GLY A 127 -3.82 -5.90 -24.52
N PRO A 128 -4.88 -6.74 -24.55
CA PRO A 128 -5.93 -6.73 -23.55
C PRO A 128 -5.42 -7.13 -22.16
N GLY A 129 -6.09 -6.70 -21.10
CA GLY A 129 -5.77 -7.05 -19.71
C GLY A 129 -5.61 -5.85 -18.80
N THR A 130 -5.43 -6.14 -17.53
CA THR A 130 -5.19 -5.16 -16.46
C THR A 130 -3.71 -5.16 -16.07
N TRP A 131 -3.00 -4.14 -16.50
CA TRP A 131 -1.54 -4.09 -16.35
C TRP A 131 -1.13 -3.15 -15.23
N LYS A 132 -0.05 -3.52 -14.53
CA LYS A 132 0.66 -2.67 -13.56
C LYS A 132 2.12 -2.52 -13.96
N LEU A 133 2.65 -1.32 -13.78
CA LEU A 133 4.06 -1.03 -13.98
C LEU A 133 4.83 -1.58 -12.78
N LYS A 134 5.69 -2.56 -13.04
CA LYS A 134 6.45 -3.25 -12.01
C LYS A 134 7.85 -2.66 -11.88
N ASP A 135 8.28 -2.44 -10.62
CA ASP A 135 9.66 -2.11 -10.26
C ASP A 135 10.26 -1.02 -11.20
N TRP A 136 9.62 0.13 -11.24
CA TRP A 136 10.11 1.28 -11.99
C TRP A 136 10.37 2.46 -11.05
N PRO A 137 11.61 2.93 -10.92
CA PRO A 137 12.82 2.51 -11.67
C PRO A 137 13.29 1.11 -11.24
N PRO A 138 13.77 0.28 -12.20
CA PRO A 138 14.23 -1.05 -11.89
C PRO A 138 15.58 -1.00 -11.16
N SER A 139 15.69 -1.66 -10.02
CA SER A 139 16.96 -1.92 -9.29
C SER A 139 17.80 -0.68 -8.93
N THR A 140 17.25 0.53 -9.05
CA THR A 140 17.95 1.78 -8.78
C THR A 140 17.22 2.54 -7.67
N ASP A 141 17.95 3.17 -6.79
CA ASP A 141 17.38 4.07 -5.77
C ASP A 141 16.54 5.16 -6.46
N PHE A 142 15.34 5.41 -5.92
CA PHE A 142 14.39 6.36 -6.52
C PHE A 142 14.97 7.77 -6.66
N LYS A 143 15.72 8.23 -5.65
CA LYS A 143 16.37 9.54 -5.69
C LYS A 143 17.44 9.63 -6.78
N ALA A 144 18.17 8.55 -7.01
CA ALA A 144 19.18 8.50 -8.07
C ALA A 144 18.57 8.47 -9.47
N ALA A 145 17.42 7.77 -9.62
CA ALA A 145 16.72 7.66 -10.90
C ALA A 145 15.88 8.89 -11.25
N PHE A 146 15.24 9.50 -10.25
CA PHE A 146 14.27 10.59 -10.41
C PHE A 146 14.49 11.67 -9.34
N PRO A 147 15.61 12.41 -9.38
CA PRO A 147 15.93 13.38 -8.34
C PRO A 147 14.87 14.46 -8.16
N GLU A 148 14.31 14.99 -9.26
CA GLU A 148 13.27 16.02 -9.19
C GLU A 148 11.97 15.49 -8.57
N LEU A 149 11.53 14.30 -8.96
CA LEU A 149 10.36 13.65 -8.36
C LEU A 149 10.58 13.31 -6.88
N TYR A 150 11.80 12.92 -6.52
CA TYR A 150 12.15 12.66 -5.12
C TYR A 150 12.07 13.93 -4.27
N ASP A 151 12.60 15.04 -4.77
CA ASP A 151 12.60 16.31 -4.05
C ASP A 151 11.19 16.87 -3.93
N ASP A 152 10.40 16.85 -5.00
CA ASP A 152 8.99 17.24 -5.01
C ASP A 152 8.16 16.42 -4.01
N PHE A 153 8.26 15.09 -4.07
CA PHE A 153 7.59 14.19 -3.12
C PHE A 153 8.03 14.45 -1.67
N SER A 154 9.33 14.64 -1.45
CA SER A 154 9.87 14.86 -0.11
C SER A 154 9.41 16.18 0.51
N GLN A 155 9.12 17.19 -0.31
CA GLN A 155 8.54 18.46 0.15
C GLN A 155 7.04 18.34 0.44
N ALA A 156 6.34 17.56 -0.36
CA ALA A 156 4.89 17.43 -0.30
C ALA A 156 4.37 16.52 0.84
N VAL A 157 5.19 15.59 1.33
CA VAL A 157 4.72 14.61 2.33
C VAL A 157 4.25 15.27 3.64
N PRO A 158 3.10 14.84 4.19
CA PRO A 158 2.66 15.27 5.52
C PRO A 158 3.57 14.69 6.61
N ILE A 159 3.71 15.43 7.73
CA ILE A 159 4.55 15.02 8.88
C ILE A 159 5.99 14.62 8.45
N PRO A 160 6.73 15.51 7.76
CA PRO A 160 8.03 15.19 7.18
C PRO A 160 9.07 14.71 8.18
N SER A 161 8.95 15.10 9.46
CA SER A 161 9.83 14.63 10.54
C SER A 161 9.76 13.11 10.77
N TYR A 162 8.64 12.46 10.43
CA TYR A 162 8.48 11.02 10.49
C TYR A 162 8.69 10.33 9.13
N VAL A 163 8.16 10.93 8.07
CA VAL A 163 8.01 10.26 6.78
C VAL A 163 9.27 10.32 5.94
N ARG A 164 9.99 11.46 5.95
CA ARG A 164 11.19 11.63 5.12
C ARG A 164 12.29 10.65 5.53
N ARG A 165 13.10 10.23 4.56
CA ARG A 165 14.29 9.38 4.82
C ARG A 165 15.26 10.03 5.82
N ASP A 166 15.36 11.35 5.83
CA ASP A 166 16.17 12.17 6.75
C ASP A 166 15.36 12.74 7.91
N GLY A 167 14.12 12.29 8.10
CA GLY A 167 13.23 12.77 9.16
C GLY A 167 13.80 12.49 10.56
N THR A 168 13.81 13.49 11.42
CA THR A 168 14.41 13.41 12.76
C THR A 168 13.71 12.43 13.70
N LEU A 169 12.44 12.11 13.42
CA LEU A 169 11.63 11.14 14.15
C LEU A 169 11.47 9.80 13.41
N ASN A 170 12.09 9.66 12.24
CA ASN A 170 12.18 8.40 11.53
C ASN A 170 13.35 7.59 12.07
N ILE A 171 13.10 6.50 12.78
CA ILE A 171 14.16 5.65 13.37
C ILE A 171 15.16 5.18 12.29
N ALA A 172 14.68 4.94 11.06
CA ALA A 172 15.55 4.49 9.99
C ALA A 172 16.60 5.52 9.57
N SER A 173 16.39 6.82 9.83
CA SER A 173 17.38 7.88 9.57
C SER A 173 18.60 7.82 10.53
N HIS A 174 18.47 7.10 11.63
CA HIS A 174 19.48 6.98 12.68
C HIS A 174 20.26 5.66 12.64
N PHE A 175 20.05 4.84 11.61
CA PHE A 175 20.81 3.59 11.48
C PHE A 175 22.32 3.88 11.27
N PRO A 176 23.19 3.08 11.88
CA PRO A 176 24.65 3.20 11.69
C PRO A 176 25.02 3.10 10.21
N LYS A 177 25.96 3.95 9.78
CA LYS A 177 26.41 4.02 8.37
C LYS A 177 27.03 2.72 7.85
N ASN A 178 27.47 1.84 8.74
CA ASN A 178 28.06 0.53 8.43
C ASN A 178 27.01 -0.61 8.38
N THR A 179 25.71 -0.30 8.48
CA THR A 179 24.63 -1.27 8.32
C THR A 179 23.98 -1.14 6.94
N VAL A 180 23.33 -2.20 6.49
CA VAL A 180 22.50 -2.13 5.28
C VAL A 180 21.24 -1.34 5.64
N ALA A 181 21.10 -0.16 5.05
CA ALA A 181 19.90 0.65 5.22
C ALA A 181 18.69 -0.08 4.64
N PRO A 182 17.50 -0.03 5.30
CA PRO A 182 16.29 -0.57 4.71
C PRO A 182 15.92 0.23 3.46
N ASP A 183 15.36 -0.44 2.45
CA ASP A 183 14.79 0.21 1.28
C ASP A 183 13.45 0.86 1.66
N LEU A 184 13.51 2.15 2.00
CA LEU A 184 12.34 2.93 2.40
C LEU A 184 11.55 3.49 1.22
N GLY A 185 12.02 3.37 0.01
CA GLY A 185 11.40 4.02 -1.15
C GLY A 185 11.88 5.46 -1.34
N PRO A 186 11.13 6.35 -2.02
CA PRO A 186 9.77 6.13 -2.54
C PRO A 186 9.64 5.00 -3.56
N LYS A 187 8.44 4.45 -3.66
CA LYS A 187 8.07 3.43 -4.66
C LYS A 187 6.79 3.88 -5.39
N MET A 188 6.77 3.77 -6.71
CA MET A 188 5.57 4.05 -7.50
C MET A 188 4.72 2.81 -7.69
N TYR A 189 3.42 3.00 -7.55
CA TYR A 189 2.38 1.98 -7.75
C TYR A 189 1.43 2.44 -8.84
N ASN A 190 1.84 2.22 -10.09
CA ASN A 190 1.09 2.62 -11.28
C ASN A 190 0.35 1.40 -11.82
N ALA A 191 -0.96 1.42 -11.78
CA ALA A 191 -1.75 0.28 -12.24
C ALA A 191 -3.07 0.71 -12.86
N MET A 192 -3.49 -0.06 -13.85
CA MET A 192 -4.80 0.05 -14.46
C MET A 192 -5.90 -0.40 -13.50
N ALA A 193 -7.15 -0.02 -13.84
CA ALA A 193 -8.34 -0.47 -13.13
C ALA A 193 -8.43 -1.99 -13.09
N SER A 194 -8.82 -2.52 -11.93
CA SER A 194 -9.07 -3.94 -11.70
C SER A 194 -10.46 -4.08 -11.06
N SER A 195 -10.87 -5.31 -10.79
CA SER A 195 -12.17 -5.61 -10.19
C SER A 195 -12.01 -6.12 -8.77
N ASP A 196 -13.02 -5.89 -7.91
CA ASP A 196 -13.17 -6.51 -6.60
C ASP A 196 -14.20 -7.67 -6.62
N GLN A 197 -14.66 -8.05 -7.80
CA GLN A 197 -15.63 -9.13 -7.99
C GLN A 197 -14.99 -10.49 -7.71
N LYS A 198 -15.83 -11.49 -7.52
CA LYS A 198 -15.43 -12.88 -7.24
C LYS A 198 -14.34 -13.38 -8.18
N GLY A 199 -13.25 -13.89 -7.60
CA GLY A 199 -12.10 -14.42 -8.32
C GLY A 199 -11.07 -13.39 -8.78
N SER A 200 -11.29 -12.10 -8.52
CA SER A 200 -10.28 -11.07 -8.77
C SER A 200 -9.07 -11.24 -7.86
N LYS A 201 -7.90 -10.84 -8.36
CA LYS A 201 -6.67 -10.75 -7.57
C LYS A 201 -6.33 -9.33 -7.12
N GLY A 202 -7.23 -8.37 -7.40
CA GLY A 202 -7.02 -6.95 -7.10
C GLY A 202 -5.82 -6.35 -7.84
N SER A 203 -5.37 -5.19 -7.38
CA SER A 203 -4.12 -4.55 -7.85
C SER A 203 -2.94 -4.90 -6.94
N THR A 204 -3.20 -5.02 -5.64
CA THR A 204 -2.24 -5.46 -4.62
C THR A 204 -2.92 -6.46 -3.70
N ARG A 205 -2.35 -7.66 -3.60
CA ARG A 205 -2.88 -8.73 -2.76
C ARG A 205 -2.72 -8.41 -1.28
N LEU A 206 -3.47 -9.13 -0.46
CA LEU A 206 -3.37 -9.03 0.99
C LEU A 206 -1.95 -9.32 1.45
N HIS A 207 -1.37 -8.39 2.20
CA HIS A 207 -0.03 -8.49 2.77
C HIS A 207 0.06 -7.64 4.04
N MET A 208 1.19 -7.73 4.71
CA MET A 208 1.50 -6.99 5.92
C MET A 208 2.96 -6.55 5.85
N ASP A 209 3.20 -5.27 6.07
CA ASP A 209 4.54 -4.69 6.09
C ASP A 209 5.11 -4.61 7.49
N MET A 210 6.43 -4.75 7.59
CA MET A 210 7.19 -4.62 8.84
C MET A 210 7.60 -3.18 9.14
N ALA A 211 7.30 -2.25 8.23
CA ALA A 211 7.49 -0.82 8.37
C ALA A 211 6.16 -0.10 8.35
N ASP A 212 6.14 1.10 8.90
CA ASP A 212 5.07 2.05 8.68
C ASP A 212 5.13 2.56 7.24
N ALA A 213 3.99 2.88 6.63
CA ALA A 213 3.96 3.37 5.27
C ALA A 213 3.04 4.58 5.09
N LEU A 214 3.40 5.44 4.15
CA LEU A 214 2.56 6.48 3.61
C LEU A 214 2.34 6.21 2.12
N ASN A 215 1.08 6.18 1.67
CA ASN A 215 0.73 6.01 0.26
C ASN A 215 -0.12 7.19 -0.21
N ILE A 216 0.37 7.94 -1.18
CA ILE A 216 -0.31 9.12 -1.77
C ILE A 216 -0.81 8.74 -3.15
N MET A 217 -2.09 9.01 -3.44
CA MET A 217 -2.61 8.95 -4.80
C MET A 217 -2.45 10.32 -5.45
N THR A 218 -1.67 10.37 -6.53
CA THR A 218 -1.44 11.60 -7.27
C THR A 218 -2.39 11.77 -8.45
N TYR A 219 -2.85 10.65 -9.03
CA TYR A 219 -3.74 10.67 -10.18
C TYR A 219 -4.69 9.46 -10.17
N ALA A 220 -5.91 9.66 -10.61
CA ALA A 220 -6.83 8.62 -11.06
C ALA A 220 -7.58 9.10 -12.29
N ALA A 221 -7.69 8.26 -13.32
CA ALA A 221 -8.61 8.50 -14.43
C ALA A 221 -10.06 8.43 -13.93
N ASN A 222 -11.02 9.00 -14.65
CA ASN A 222 -12.42 8.70 -14.36
C ASN A 222 -12.67 7.20 -14.51
N ALA A 223 -13.55 6.66 -13.68
CA ALA A 223 -13.96 5.26 -13.76
C ALA A 223 -14.70 4.98 -15.07
N PRO A 224 -14.88 3.69 -15.47
CA PRO A 224 -15.60 3.36 -16.71
C PRO A 224 -17.03 3.90 -16.79
N ASP A 225 -17.68 4.15 -15.67
CA ASP A 225 -19.03 4.73 -15.57
C ASP A 225 -19.01 6.27 -15.56
N GLY A 226 -17.85 6.91 -15.75
CA GLY A 226 -17.65 8.36 -15.74
C GLY A 226 -17.56 8.98 -14.34
N SER A 227 -17.71 8.22 -13.27
CA SER A 227 -17.54 8.72 -11.90
C SER A 227 -16.06 9.04 -11.59
N PRO A 228 -15.78 9.89 -10.59
CA PRO A 228 -14.42 10.16 -10.17
C PRO A 228 -13.67 8.88 -9.79
N GLY A 229 -12.47 8.72 -10.35
CA GLY A 229 -11.65 7.54 -10.11
C GLY A 229 -11.14 7.43 -8.68
N CYS A 230 -10.96 6.19 -8.23
CA CYS A 230 -10.43 5.90 -6.90
C CYS A 230 -9.78 4.52 -6.84
N ALA A 231 -9.10 4.25 -5.73
CA ALA A 231 -8.69 2.91 -5.33
C ALA A 231 -9.39 2.52 -4.01
N ALA A 232 -9.88 1.30 -3.95
CA ALA A 232 -10.48 0.75 -2.75
C ALA A 232 -9.41 0.00 -1.93
N TRP A 233 -9.26 0.38 -0.69
CA TRP A 233 -8.38 -0.22 0.29
C TRP A 233 -9.17 -1.00 1.33
N ASP A 234 -8.64 -2.09 1.77
CA ASP A 234 -9.03 -2.77 3.00
C ASP A 234 -7.81 -2.82 3.91
N LEU A 235 -7.91 -2.19 5.09
CA LEU A 235 -6.89 -2.25 6.14
C LEU A 235 -7.51 -2.96 7.34
N PHE A 236 -6.88 -4.03 7.82
CA PHE A 236 -7.40 -4.85 8.91
C PHE A 236 -6.68 -4.51 10.21
N ARG A 237 -7.40 -4.46 11.32
CA ARG A 237 -6.79 -4.21 12.64
C ARG A 237 -5.78 -5.32 12.98
N CYS A 238 -4.69 -4.94 13.65
CA CYS A 238 -3.69 -5.89 14.11
C CYS A 238 -4.29 -6.98 15.02
N GLU A 239 -5.27 -6.62 15.85
CA GLU A 239 -5.95 -7.54 16.76
C GLU A 239 -6.71 -8.66 16.03
N ASP A 240 -7.10 -8.44 14.79
CA ASP A 240 -7.80 -9.42 13.96
C ASP A 240 -6.86 -10.30 13.13
N SER A 241 -5.54 -10.10 13.21
CA SER A 241 -4.56 -10.83 12.38
C SER A 241 -4.62 -12.33 12.52
N ASP A 242 -4.85 -12.85 13.73
CA ASP A 242 -4.93 -14.29 13.96
C ASP A 242 -6.22 -14.90 13.42
N LYS A 243 -7.34 -14.19 13.54
CA LYS A 243 -8.60 -14.58 12.90
C LYS A 243 -8.46 -14.59 11.37
N LEU A 244 -7.79 -13.58 10.81
CA LEU A 244 -7.51 -13.48 9.39
C LEU A 244 -6.63 -14.64 8.90
N ARG A 245 -5.57 -14.99 9.64
CA ARG A 245 -4.71 -16.16 9.35
C ARG A 245 -5.50 -17.47 9.40
N THR A 246 -6.35 -17.63 10.42
CA THR A 246 -7.19 -18.81 10.58
C THR A 246 -8.15 -18.95 9.41
N PHE A 247 -8.86 -17.89 9.06
CA PHE A 247 -9.75 -17.86 7.90
C PHE A 247 -9.04 -18.24 6.60
N LEU A 248 -7.87 -17.66 6.34
CA LEU A 248 -7.08 -17.93 5.13
C LEU A 248 -6.66 -19.40 5.07
N LYS A 249 -6.15 -19.96 6.17
CA LYS A 249 -5.74 -21.38 6.25
C LYS A 249 -6.91 -22.35 6.07
N GLU A 250 -8.08 -22.04 6.61
CA GLU A 250 -9.28 -22.87 6.45
C GLU A 250 -9.83 -22.81 5.03
N ARG A 251 -9.86 -21.60 4.46
CA ARG A 251 -10.48 -21.36 3.14
C ARG A 251 -9.61 -21.82 1.99
N PHE A 252 -8.29 -21.73 2.15
CA PHE A 252 -7.29 -22.03 1.12
C PHE A 252 -6.35 -23.13 1.60
N ARG A 253 -6.90 -24.30 1.94
CA ARG A 253 -6.13 -25.45 2.41
C ARG A 253 -5.03 -25.81 1.42
N ASN A 254 -3.81 -26.05 1.91
CA ASN A 254 -2.64 -26.51 1.16
C ASN A 254 -2.02 -25.49 0.18
N ILE A 255 -2.45 -24.23 0.18
CA ILE A 255 -1.81 -23.21 -0.66
C ILE A 255 -0.57 -22.61 0.03
N PHE A 256 -0.65 -22.43 1.36
CA PHE A 256 0.38 -21.73 2.12
C PHE A 256 1.40 -22.67 2.70
N GLN A 257 2.69 -22.44 2.39
CA GLN A 257 3.82 -23.11 3.05
C GLN A 257 4.25 -22.37 4.33
N HIS A 258 3.94 -21.08 4.42
CA HIS A 258 4.33 -20.17 5.50
C HIS A 258 3.12 -19.36 5.98
N ASP A 259 3.36 -18.21 6.59
CA ASP A 259 2.31 -17.28 7.01
C ASP A 259 1.46 -16.84 5.82
N PRO A 260 0.12 -17.01 5.86
CA PRO A 260 -0.74 -16.76 4.71
C PRO A 260 -0.85 -15.27 4.33
N ILE A 261 -0.61 -14.34 5.27
CA ILE A 261 -0.64 -12.90 5.00
C ILE A 261 0.68 -12.48 4.33
N HIS A 262 1.82 -12.89 4.90
CA HIS A 262 3.14 -12.58 4.32
C HIS A 262 3.41 -13.27 2.98
N SER A 263 2.68 -14.35 2.66
CA SER A 263 2.83 -15.05 1.38
C SER A 263 2.36 -14.23 0.16
N GLN A 264 1.53 -13.21 0.37
CA GLN A 264 0.99 -12.31 -0.66
C GLN A 264 0.31 -13.05 -1.84
N GLN A 265 -0.39 -14.16 -1.54
CA GLN A 265 -0.98 -15.01 -2.58
C GLN A 265 -2.47 -14.75 -2.80
N VAL A 266 -3.16 -14.18 -1.82
CA VAL A 266 -4.62 -14.01 -1.81
C VAL A 266 -5.00 -12.53 -1.86
N TYR A 267 -6.03 -12.22 -2.63
CA TYR A 267 -6.83 -11.00 -2.52
C TYR A 267 -8.21 -11.40 -2.00
N LEU A 268 -8.71 -10.74 -0.97
CA LEU A 268 -10.04 -10.94 -0.44
C LEU A 268 -11.04 -10.14 -1.26
N ASP A 269 -11.63 -10.78 -2.25
CA ASP A 269 -12.73 -10.21 -3.02
C ASP A 269 -13.99 -9.99 -2.16
N TYR A 270 -15.04 -9.45 -2.74
CA TYR A 270 -16.26 -9.16 -2.01
C TYR A 270 -16.83 -10.39 -1.26
N GLU A 271 -16.85 -11.55 -1.90
CA GLU A 271 -17.42 -12.77 -1.30
C GLU A 271 -16.55 -13.28 -0.13
N LEU A 272 -15.23 -13.20 -0.26
CA LEU A 272 -14.31 -13.60 0.80
C LEU A 272 -14.36 -12.62 1.98
N ARG A 273 -14.49 -11.30 1.73
CA ARG A 273 -14.67 -10.32 2.81
C ARG A 273 -16.00 -10.53 3.55
N LYS A 274 -17.06 -10.86 2.81
CA LYS A 274 -18.37 -11.21 3.36
C LYS A 274 -18.28 -12.47 4.25
N GLU A 275 -17.65 -13.54 3.74
CA GLU A 275 -17.45 -14.78 4.51
C GLU A 275 -16.62 -14.54 5.77
N LEU A 276 -15.56 -13.71 5.68
CA LEU A 276 -14.73 -13.34 6.81
C LEU A 276 -15.52 -12.58 7.87
N TRP A 277 -16.40 -11.67 7.46
CA TRP A 277 -17.29 -10.98 8.37
C TRP A 277 -18.31 -11.92 9.03
N GLU A 278 -18.99 -12.74 8.25
CA GLU A 278 -20.03 -13.66 8.76
C GLU A 278 -19.50 -14.68 9.75
N LYS A 279 -18.30 -15.23 9.51
CA LYS A 279 -17.72 -16.28 10.35
C LYS A 279 -16.90 -15.78 11.54
N TYR A 280 -16.13 -14.71 11.33
CA TYR A 280 -15.12 -14.26 12.29
C TYR A 280 -15.40 -12.85 12.84
N GLN A 281 -16.43 -12.17 12.35
CA GLN A 281 -16.76 -10.79 12.68
C GLN A 281 -15.58 -9.84 12.44
N VAL A 282 -14.73 -10.15 11.45
CA VAL A 282 -13.60 -9.33 11.04
C VAL A 282 -14.05 -8.40 9.91
N ARG A 283 -13.84 -7.12 10.11
CA ARG A 283 -14.10 -6.05 9.13
C ARG A 283 -12.85 -5.21 8.94
N SER A 284 -12.75 -4.53 7.81
CA SER A 284 -11.64 -3.63 7.50
C SER A 284 -12.03 -2.17 7.72
N TYR A 285 -11.03 -1.28 7.76
CA TYR A 285 -11.20 0.09 7.33
C TYR A 285 -11.29 0.07 5.81
N ARG A 286 -12.50 0.14 5.25
CA ARG A 286 -12.73 0.22 3.82
C ARG A 286 -12.65 1.68 3.38
N VAL A 287 -11.64 2.02 2.58
CA VAL A 287 -11.34 3.39 2.14
C VAL A 287 -11.36 3.45 0.62
N TYR A 288 -12.05 4.44 0.08
CA TYR A 288 -11.99 4.79 -1.34
C TYR A 288 -11.08 6.00 -1.49
N GLN A 289 -9.78 5.73 -1.69
CA GLN A 289 -8.75 6.76 -1.87
C GLN A 289 -8.89 7.45 -3.21
N ARG A 290 -8.86 8.78 -3.19
CA ARG A 290 -8.95 9.67 -4.37
C ARG A 290 -7.63 10.42 -4.60
N PRO A 291 -7.42 11.02 -5.79
CA PRO A 291 -6.30 11.94 -5.99
C PRO A 291 -6.26 13.03 -4.91
N GLY A 292 -5.07 13.30 -4.39
CA GLY A 292 -4.85 14.25 -3.30
C GLY A 292 -5.06 13.67 -1.90
N GLU A 293 -5.41 12.40 -1.79
CA GLU A 293 -5.52 11.71 -0.50
C GLU A 293 -4.29 10.85 -0.23
N ALA A 294 -3.83 10.88 1.01
CA ALA A 294 -2.75 10.05 1.52
C ALA A 294 -3.26 9.12 2.63
N ILE A 295 -2.85 7.85 2.58
CA ILE A 295 -3.17 6.86 3.61
C ILE A 295 -1.89 6.55 4.39
N PHE A 296 -1.94 6.74 5.70
CA PHE A 296 -0.94 6.25 6.64
C PHE A 296 -1.32 4.85 7.10
N ILE A 297 -0.39 3.92 6.98
CA ILE A 297 -0.56 2.50 7.30
C ILE A 297 0.44 2.12 8.38
N PRO A 298 -0.01 1.81 9.62
CA PRO A 298 0.89 1.36 10.67
C PRO A 298 1.52 0.01 10.34
N ALA A 299 2.76 -0.20 10.78
CA ALA A 299 3.42 -1.50 10.69
C ALA A 299 2.55 -2.61 11.29
N GLY A 300 2.49 -3.76 10.62
CA GLY A 300 1.68 -4.89 11.08
C GLY A 300 0.18 -4.81 10.76
N VAL A 301 -0.29 -3.75 10.13
CA VAL A 301 -1.65 -3.66 9.61
C VAL A 301 -1.73 -4.40 8.28
N ALA A 302 -2.43 -5.54 8.28
CA ALA A 302 -2.68 -6.29 7.05
C ALA A 302 -3.57 -5.47 6.11
N HIS A 303 -3.18 -5.37 4.83
CA HIS A 303 -3.94 -4.57 3.87
C HIS A 303 -3.88 -5.10 2.45
N GLN A 304 -4.85 -4.67 1.64
CA GLN A 304 -4.96 -4.98 0.22
C GLN A 304 -5.57 -3.82 -0.54
N VAL A 305 -5.37 -3.80 -1.86
CA VAL A 305 -5.84 -2.70 -2.72
C VAL A 305 -6.41 -3.22 -4.04
N VAL A 306 -7.51 -2.61 -4.46
CA VAL A 306 -8.00 -2.71 -5.84
C VAL A 306 -8.18 -1.30 -6.42
N ASN A 307 -7.56 -1.04 -7.55
CA ASN A 307 -7.79 0.18 -8.30
C ASN A 307 -9.11 0.06 -9.05
N LEU A 308 -10.10 0.90 -8.73
CA LEU A 308 -11.38 0.94 -9.44
C LEU A 308 -11.31 1.84 -10.68
N ALA A 309 -10.22 2.58 -10.83
CA ALA A 309 -9.83 3.34 -12.01
C ALA A 309 -8.32 3.23 -12.21
N ASP A 310 -7.78 3.71 -13.34
CA ASP A 310 -6.34 3.75 -13.55
C ASP A 310 -5.70 4.77 -12.63
N CYS A 311 -4.77 4.33 -11.78
CA CYS A 311 -4.22 5.16 -10.72
C CYS A 311 -2.69 5.25 -10.77
N ILE A 312 -2.18 6.44 -10.40
CA ILE A 312 -0.78 6.70 -10.08
C ILE A 312 -0.71 6.94 -8.58
N LYS A 313 0.09 6.14 -7.90
CA LYS A 313 0.35 6.26 -6.47
C LYS A 313 1.85 6.21 -6.20
N VAL A 314 2.26 6.91 -5.15
CA VAL A 314 3.63 6.88 -4.66
C VAL A 314 3.61 6.62 -3.16
N ALA A 315 4.48 5.75 -2.70
CA ALA A 315 4.57 5.39 -1.28
C ALA A 315 6.00 5.49 -0.77
N ILE A 316 6.11 5.74 0.51
CA ILE A 316 7.37 5.71 1.24
C ILE A 316 7.16 4.95 2.56
N ASP A 317 8.16 4.15 2.90
CA ASP A 317 8.20 3.47 4.18
C ASP A 317 8.99 4.31 5.19
N PHE A 318 8.58 4.23 6.45
CA PHE A 318 9.29 4.88 7.55
C PHE A 318 9.22 4.00 8.81
N ARG A 319 9.96 4.32 9.84
CA ARG A 319 9.94 3.54 11.08
C ARG A 319 9.74 4.45 12.27
N THR A 320 8.73 4.11 13.07
CA THR A 320 8.44 4.78 14.34
C THR A 320 8.69 3.84 15.52
N LYS A 321 8.81 4.44 16.70
CA LYS A 321 8.78 3.68 17.95
C LYS A 321 7.30 3.42 18.32
N SER A 322 6.60 2.58 17.55
CA SER A 322 5.27 2.15 17.94
C SER A 322 5.33 0.84 18.74
N GLU A 323 4.68 0.79 19.87
CA GLU A 323 4.64 -0.40 20.72
C GLU A 323 3.71 -1.49 20.17
N GLN A 324 2.88 -1.19 19.16
CA GLN A 324 1.79 -2.06 18.70
C GLN A 324 2.08 -2.84 17.42
N GLY A 325 3.12 -2.54 16.68
CA GLY A 325 3.44 -3.21 15.39
C GLY A 325 3.91 -4.66 15.51
N LEU A 326 3.92 -5.24 16.71
CA LEU A 326 4.39 -6.59 16.96
C LEU A 326 3.47 -7.28 17.96
N GLU A 327 2.37 -7.82 17.49
CA GLU A 327 1.53 -8.70 18.32
C GLU A 327 2.39 -9.74 19.03
N GLY A 328 2.43 -9.63 20.33
CA GLY A 328 3.04 -10.60 21.21
C GLY A 328 4.57 -10.65 21.25
N ARG A 329 5.27 -9.68 20.64
CA ARG A 329 6.75 -9.62 20.73
C ARG A 329 7.20 -8.21 21.14
N ARG A 330 7.86 -8.12 22.28
CA ARG A 330 8.56 -6.89 22.66
C ARG A 330 9.81 -6.75 21.80
N VAL A 331 9.88 -5.69 20.98
CA VAL A 331 11.12 -5.31 20.30
C VAL A 331 11.90 -4.39 21.21
N ALA A 332 12.99 -4.88 21.76
CA ALA A 332 13.99 -4.01 22.36
C ALA A 332 15.03 -3.67 21.27
N VAL A 333 15.11 -2.42 20.88
CA VAL A 333 16.25 -1.91 20.10
C VAL A 333 17.29 -1.48 21.09
N ALA A 334 18.28 -2.32 21.31
CA ALA A 334 19.46 -1.94 22.05
C ALA A 334 20.49 -1.34 21.06
N VAL A 335 20.74 -0.05 21.18
CA VAL A 335 21.81 0.62 20.43
C VAL A 335 23.07 0.50 21.30
N TYR A 336 23.93 -0.42 20.91
CA TYR A 336 25.32 -0.45 21.41
C TYR A 336 26.20 0.29 20.39
N ASP A 337 27.26 0.91 20.82
CA ASP A 337 28.12 1.80 20.03
C ASP A 337 28.63 1.24 18.68
N VAL A 338 28.39 0.00 18.38
CA VAL A 338 28.88 -0.68 17.15
C VAL A 338 27.85 -1.58 16.46
N VAL A 339 26.75 -2.00 17.09
CA VAL A 339 25.79 -2.94 16.48
C VAL A 339 24.37 -2.65 16.92
N CYS A 340 23.45 -2.49 15.96
CA CYS A 340 22.02 -2.44 16.21
C CYS A 340 21.46 -3.88 16.19
N VAL A 341 21.13 -4.42 17.36
CA VAL A 341 20.54 -5.77 17.48
C VAL A 341 19.04 -5.61 17.72
N VAL A 342 18.25 -6.13 16.82
CA VAL A 342 16.78 -6.27 17.02
C VAL A 342 16.55 -7.61 17.69
N ILE A 343 16.20 -7.60 18.99
CA ILE A 343 15.87 -8.80 19.72
C ILE A 343 14.35 -8.97 19.78
N LEU A 344 13.85 -10.05 19.20
CA LEU A 344 12.44 -10.41 19.22
C LEU A 344 12.18 -11.36 20.42
N PHE A 345 11.37 -10.93 21.38
CA PHE A 345 10.95 -11.76 22.50
C PHE A 345 9.53 -12.32 22.26
N PRO A 346 9.27 -13.61 22.56
CA PRO A 346 7.91 -14.14 22.54
C PRO A 346 7.06 -13.53 23.68
N ALA A 347 5.78 -13.32 23.45
CA ALA A 347 4.84 -12.88 24.47
C ALA A 347 4.76 -13.92 25.59
N GLY A 348 4.97 -13.49 26.83
CA GLY A 348 4.69 -14.30 28.03
C GLY A 348 5.89 -14.98 28.69
N GLY A 349 7.13 -14.74 28.28
CA GLY A 349 8.32 -15.26 28.95
C GLY A 349 8.93 -14.25 29.93
N ALA A 350 9.25 -14.68 31.17
CA ALA A 350 10.11 -13.93 32.09
C ALA A 350 11.46 -13.66 31.43
N ALA A 351 12.00 -12.46 31.66
CA ALA A 351 13.31 -12.04 31.13
C ALA A 351 14.39 -13.06 31.49
N ALA A 352 14.85 -13.84 30.51
CA ALA A 352 16.07 -14.60 30.65
C ALA A 352 17.24 -13.65 30.33
N GLU A 353 18.17 -13.51 31.29
CA GLU A 353 19.44 -12.80 31.05
C GLU A 353 20.19 -13.44 29.88
N ALA A 354 20.27 -12.73 28.78
CA ALA A 354 21.07 -13.16 27.65
C ALA A 354 22.56 -12.87 27.93
N THR A 355 23.30 -13.91 28.26
CA THR A 355 24.78 -13.84 28.29
C THR A 355 25.30 -13.81 26.86
N VAL A 356 25.81 -12.66 26.45
CA VAL A 356 26.54 -12.50 25.18
C VAL A 356 27.89 -13.13 25.33
N LYS A 357 28.14 -14.27 24.67
CA LYS A 357 29.50 -14.78 24.45
C LYS A 357 30.17 -13.96 23.34
N GLY A 358 31.23 -13.28 23.68
CA GLY A 358 32.09 -12.58 22.71
C GLY A 358 32.70 -13.54 21.67
N PRO A 359 33.13 -13.01 20.51
CA PRO A 359 33.73 -13.83 19.46
C PRO A 359 35.03 -14.48 19.95
N PRO A 360 35.36 -15.68 19.46
CA PRO A 360 36.63 -16.29 19.79
C PRO A 360 37.78 -15.45 19.24
N GLN A 361 38.77 -15.20 20.08
CA GLN A 361 40.02 -14.58 19.67
C GLN A 361 40.80 -15.59 18.82
N CYS A 362 41.16 -15.20 17.61
CA CYS A 362 42.32 -15.63 16.84
C CYS A 362 42.93 -14.43 16.16
#